data_f073f00b1a94cb0425a4b15f31d42e87
#
_entry.id   f073f00b1a94cb0425a4b15f31d42e87
#
_cell.length_a   1.000
_cell.length_b   1.000
_cell.length_c   1.000
_cell.angle_alpha   90.00
_cell.angle_beta   90.00
_cell.angle_gamma   90.00
#
_symmetry.space_group_name_H-M   'P 1'
#
loop_
_entity.id
_entity.type
_entity.pdbx_description
1 polymer ?
#
loop_
_entity_poly.entity_id
_entity_poly.type
_entity_poly.pdbx_seq_one_letter_code
_entity_poly.pdbx_strand_id
1 'polypeptide(L)'
;SGGPPAFRWFVRGLGRLVVANRPADAALIESRVSDGRGLLADDGVSISNLFSGDAPTSLLTMSGLKEGRAGLGPSQSYAAFFTHPAGILRAVILTVGEVGKELFQARRQVRRRVEPRIHRGGAYVALRAATNVFLRDLNVALVVEAMMRGSTSIYVDFVDYDEIAHHAGVTRAESLAAFYGLDDALRSIEQVIESGVAPRHYEVVLVSDHGQSQGATFRQRYGHSLEELIRQHLDDGQSVAAATNDVEAWGPVNLLLGQLSRQDSVSGRLTKRVISDRDPEAPVAPRGADAKRSAGDDDAPADLTVVGSGNLGGVWFSQHGTRLTAEDIEALHPGLLGVLAAHPGIGFVVVMTGSGPVALGAAGTHDLTTGVVVGQDPLAPFGPDAVGDFVHVSTFANAPDIYVNSLYDPVLDEVAAFEELVGCHGGLGGWQTRPLLVHPAGWSVDADLLDERGRLHGADTVHRQLVRWLERLGHRQDLTPDAVAPVPLPVSLPTGE
;
A
#
# COMPACT_ATOMS: atom_id res chain seq x y z
N SER A 1 -3.61 -12.32 4.91
CA SER A 1 -4.07 -12.36 3.49
C SER A 1 -3.37 -13.45 2.68
N GLY A 2 -2.22 -13.94 3.13
CA GLY A 2 -1.40 -14.92 2.41
C GLY A 2 -0.82 -14.41 1.10
N GLY A 3 -0.84 -13.10 0.87
CA GLY A 3 -0.24 -12.43 -0.27
C GLY A 3 1.11 -11.79 0.10
N PRO A 4 1.97 -11.50 -0.90
CA PRO A 4 3.23 -10.81 -0.69
C PRO A 4 3.00 -9.38 -0.20
N PRO A 5 4.03 -8.67 0.28
CA PRO A 5 3.95 -7.27 0.68
C PRO A 5 3.81 -6.36 -0.56
N ALA A 6 2.66 -6.41 -1.19
CA ALA A 6 2.31 -5.68 -2.39
C ALA A 6 0.85 -5.24 -2.31
N PHE A 7 0.55 -4.11 -2.94
CA PHE A 7 -0.81 -3.58 -3.01
C PHE A 7 -1.75 -4.44 -3.86
N ARG A 8 -1.18 -5.24 -4.76
CA ARG A 8 -1.86 -6.19 -5.66
C ARG A 8 -1.01 -7.43 -5.85
N TRP A 9 -1.64 -8.58 -6.01
CA TRP A 9 -0.97 -9.85 -6.27
C TRP A 9 -1.89 -10.83 -6.98
N PHE A 10 -1.32 -11.81 -7.66
CA PHE A 10 -2.08 -12.85 -8.31
C PHE A 10 -2.48 -13.93 -7.29
N VAL A 11 -3.76 -14.30 -7.28
CA VAL A 11 -4.29 -15.38 -6.45
C VAL A 11 -4.60 -16.58 -7.33
N ARG A 12 -3.76 -17.60 -7.26
CA ARG A 12 -3.85 -18.80 -8.12
C ARG A 12 -5.22 -19.46 -8.05
N GLY A 13 -5.77 -19.63 -6.84
CA GLY A 13 -7.10 -20.23 -6.63
C GLY A 13 -8.27 -19.41 -7.20
N LEU A 14 -8.05 -18.14 -7.54
CA LEU A 14 -9.04 -17.28 -8.19
C LEU A 14 -8.73 -17.04 -9.66
N GLY A 15 -7.55 -17.41 -10.15
CA GLY A 15 -7.09 -17.17 -11.52
C GLY A 15 -7.00 -15.69 -11.91
N ARG A 16 -6.88 -14.77 -10.94
CA ARG A 16 -6.88 -13.33 -11.19
C ARG A 16 -6.06 -12.53 -10.17
N LEU A 17 -5.79 -11.28 -10.51
CA LEU A 17 -5.24 -10.30 -9.56
C LEU A 17 -6.28 -9.93 -8.49
N VAL A 18 -5.82 -9.85 -7.26
CA VAL A 18 -6.49 -9.21 -6.13
C VAL A 18 -5.81 -7.87 -5.90
N VAL A 19 -6.60 -6.81 -5.74
CA VAL A 19 -6.12 -5.41 -5.62
C VAL A 19 -6.74 -4.77 -4.39
N ALA A 20 -5.93 -4.35 -3.42
CA ALA A 20 -6.40 -3.92 -2.11
C ALA A 20 -7.34 -2.70 -2.15
N ASN A 21 -7.25 -1.84 -3.17
CA ASN A 21 -8.14 -0.66 -3.32
C ASN A 21 -9.41 -0.92 -4.15
N ARG A 22 -9.73 -2.18 -4.44
CA ARG A 22 -11.04 -2.55 -4.99
C ARG A 22 -11.97 -2.98 -3.87
N PRO A 23 -13.17 -2.40 -3.72
CA PRO A 23 -14.06 -2.72 -2.60
C PRO A 23 -14.34 -4.21 -2.41
N ALA A 24 -14.55 -4.94 -3.52
CA ALA A 24 -14.79 -6.37 -3.48
C ALA A 24 -13.57 -7.16 -2.99
N ASP A 25 -12.37 -6.77 -3.43
CA ASP A 25 -11.12 -7.42 -3.04
C ASP A 25 -10.73 -7.05 -1.62
N ALA A 26 -10.91 -5.78 -1.22
CA ALA A 26 -10.69 -5.35 0.17
C ALA A 26 -11.59 -6.14 1.13
N ALA A 27 -12.89 -6.27 0.83
CA ALA A 27 -13.81 -7.07 1.62
C ALA A 27 -13.41 -8.56 1.65
N LEU A 28 -12.95 -9.12 0.52
CA LEU A 28 -12.42 -10.49 0.45
C LEU A 28 -11.19 -10.67 1.33
N ILE A 29 -10.24 -9.75 1.29
CA ILE A 29 -9.03 -9.78 2.12
C ILE A 29 -9.43 -9.72 3.59
N GLU A 30 -10.24 -8.74 3.98
CA GLU A 30 -10.65 -8.56 5.37
C GLU A 30 -11.40 -9.79 5.90
N SER A 31 -12.32 -10.37 5.13
CA SER A 31 -13.06 -11.57 5.53
C SER A 31 -12.17 -12.80 5.77
N ARG A 32 -10.97 -12.83 5.20
CA ARG A 32 -10.01 -13.93 5.36
C ARG A 32 -9.03 -13.73 6.52
N VAL A 33 -8.78 -12.49 6.92
CA VAL A 33 -7.79 -12.16 7.96
C VAL A 33 -8.42 -11.74 9.28
N SER A 34 -9.65 -11.19 9.25
CA SER A 34 -10.36 -10.79 10.45
C SER A 34 -10.82 -11.99 11.25
N ASP A 35 -10.56 -11.96 12.54
CA ASP A 35 -11.10 -12.87 13.53
C ASP A 35 -12.14 -12.19 14.45
N GLY A 36 -12.54 -10.96 14.12
CA GLY A 36 -13.44 -10.12 14.91
C GLY A 36 -12.77 -9.45 16.11
N ARG A 37 -11.44 -9.53 16.23
CA ARG A 37 -10.65 -9.04 17.36
C ARG A 37 -9.58 -8.05 16.93
N GLY A 38 -9.79 -7.35 15.83
CA GLY A 38 -8.89 -6.31 15.32
C GLY A 38 -8.67 -5.18 16.31
N LEU A 39 -7.73 -4.30 16.01
CA LEU A 39 -7.32 -3.18 16.87
C LEU A 39 -8.49 -2.31 17.34
N LEU A 40 -9.51 -2.16 16.51
CA LEU A 40 -10.64 -1.26 16.71
C LEU A 40 -11.94 -1.95 17.13
N ALA A 41 -11.90 -3.24 17.47
CA ALA A 41 -13.11 -4.04 17.74
C ALA A 41 -13.95 -3.51 18.91
N ASP A 42 -13.30 -2.94 19.93
CA ASP A 42 -13.95 -2.48 21.15
C ASP A 42 -14.32 -0.98 21.07
N ASP A 43 -15.45 -0.67 20.40
CA ASP A 43 -15.98 0.70 20.23
C ASP A 43 -15.02 1.65 19.49
N GLY A 44 -14.20 1.09 18.59
CA GLY A 44 -13.28 1.87 17.79
C GLY A 44 -13.90 2.43 16.51
N VAL A 45 -13.19 3.38 15.90
CA VAL A 45 -13.56 4.03 14.64
C VAL A 45 -12.40 3.95 13.65
N SER A 46 -12.68 3.43 12.45
CA SER A 46 -11.77 3.40 11.31
C SER A 46 -12.13 4.51 10.32
N ILE A 47 -11.17 5.36 9.95
CA ILE A 47 -11.39 6.52 9.06
C ILE A 47 -10.36 6.49 7.93
N SER A 48 -10.84 6.51 6.69
CA SER A 48 -10.02 6.57 5.46
C SER A 48 -9.02 5.44 5.29
N ASN A 49 -9.36 4.24 5.77
CA ASN A 49 -8.51 3.06 5.70
C ASN A 49 -8.94 2.09 4.59
N LEU A 50 -8.05 1.16 4.21
CA LEU A 50 -8.41 0.05 3.33
C LEU A 50 -9.29 -0.97 4.07
N PHE A 51 -9.02 -1.23 5.34
CA PHE A 51 -9.69 -2.22 6.17
C PHE A 51 -10.31 -1.58 7.40
N SER A 52 -11.36 -2.23 7.93
CA SER A 52 -12.06 -1.72 9.11
C SER A 52 -11.27 -1.90 10.42
N GLY A 53 -10.37 -2.89 10.49
CA GLY A 53 -9.71 -3.29 11.73
C GLY A 53 -10.72 -3.80 12.77
N ASP A 54 -11.82 -4.39 12.29
CA ASP A 54 -12.99 -4.84 13.06
C ASP A 54 -13.74 -3.71 13.79
N ALA A 55 -13.53 -2.46 13.39
CA ALA A 55 -14.24 -1.33 13.98
C ALA A 55 -15.75 -1.44 13.80
N PRO A 56 -16.55 -1.24 14.84
CA PRO A 56 -18.02 -1.15 14.73
C PRO A 56 -18.47 0.07 13.90
N THR A 57 -17.62 1.08 13.80
CA THR A 57 -17.84 2.27 12.97
C THR A 57 -16.70 2.44 11.97
N SER A 58 -17.03 2.34 10.69
CA SER A 58 -16.08 2.51 9.58
C SER A 58 -16.55 3.64 8.67
N LEU A 59 -15.71 4.67 8.53
CA LEU A 59 -15.99 5.86 7.74
C LEU A 59 -14.94 5.96 6.63
N LEU A 60 -15.35 6.11 5.38
CA LEU A 60 -14.41 6.13 4.25
C LEU A 60 -13.48 4.89 4.25
N THR A 61 -14.02 3.68 4.48
CA THR A 61 -13.25 2.45 4.53
C THR A 61 -13.56 1.57 3.31
N MET A 62 -12.52 1.08 2.62
CA MET A 62 -12.67 0.41 1.33
C MET A 62 -13.44 -0.91 1.44
N SER A 63 -13.09 -1.75 2.41
CA SER A 63 -13.76 -3.04 2.65
C SER A 63 -15.24 -2.88 2.98
N GLY A 64 -15.59 -1.85 3.76
CA GLY A 64 -16.97 -1.56 4.15
C GLY A 64 -17.86 -1.03 3.02
N LEU A 65 -17.28 -0.57 1.91
CA LEU A 65 -18.08 -0.07 0.77
C LEU A 65 -18.98 -1.15 0.16
N LYS A 66 -18.51 -2.39 0.04
CA LYS A 66 -19.31 -3.50 -0.52
C LYS A 66 -20.47 -3.88 0.38
N GLU A 67 -20.27 -3.92 1.67
CA GLU A 67 -21.25 -4.40 2.65
C GLU A 67 -22.33 -3.35 3.02
N GLY A 68 -22.22 -2.14 2.50
CA GLY A 68 -23.08 -1.04 2.91
C GLY A 68 -22.84 -0.55 4.35
N ARG A 69 -21.85 -1.11 5.03
CA ARG A 69 -21.46 -0.77 6.40
C ARG A 69 -20.64 0.51 6.48
N ALA A 70 -19.94 0.86 5.41
CA ALA A 70 -19.15 2.09 5.30
C ALA A 70 -20.03 3.32 4.99
N GLY A 71 -21.27 3.33 5.47
CA GLY A 71 -22.08 4.53 5.41
C GLY A 71 -21.46 5.58 6.31
N LEU A 72 -21.39 6.82 5.81
CA LEU A 72 -21.09 7.99 6.66
C LEU A 72 -22.14 8.15 7.75
N GLY A 73 -23.09 7.20 7.82
CA GLY A 73 -24.18 7.18 8.81
C GLY A 73 -24.86 8.54 8.93
N PRO A 74 -25.47 8.84 10.04
CA PRO A 74 -25.91 10.18 10.38
C PRO A 74 -24.74 11.06 10.90
N SER A 75 -23.53 11.00 10.25
CA SER A 75 -22.43 11.88 10.63
C SER A 75 -22.86 13.32 10.39
N GLN A 76 -23.09 14.04 11.48
CA GLN A 76 -23.47 15.44 11.42
C GLN A 76 -22.35 16.30 10.87
N SER A 77 -21.09 15.95 11.17
CA SER A 77 -19.91 16.67 10.69
C SER A 77 -19.71 16.50 9.19
N TYR A 78 -19.95 15.30 8.66
CA TYR A 78 -19.92 15.09 7.22
C TYR A 78 -21.03 15.87 6.50
N ALA A 79 -22.26 15.78 7.01
CA ALA A 79 -23.38 16.55 6.47
C ALA A 79 -23.12 18.06 6.57
N ALA A 80 -22.60 18.53 7.72
CA ALA A 80 -22.24 19.92 7.93
C ALA A 80 -21.11 20.38 7.01
N PHE A 81 -20.06 19.55 6.78
CA PHE A 81 -18.98 19.86 5.86
C PHE A 81 -19.47 20.14 4.45
N PHE A 82 -20.44 19.33 3.95
CA PHE A 82 -21.02 19.50 2.62
C PHE A 82 -22.19 20.48 2.53
N THR A 83 -22.83 20.82 3.64
CA THR A 83 -23.97 21.73 3.64
C THR A 83 -23.60 23.15 4.06
N HIS A 84 -22.47 23.35 4.73
CA HIS A 84 -22.03 24.66 5.16
C HIS A 84 -21.33 25.41 4.01
N PRO A 85 -21.91 26.51 3.48
CA PRO A 85 -21.37 27.21 2.31
C PRO A 85 -19.91 27.67 2.48
N ALA A 86 -19.53 28.09 3.69
CA ALA A 86 -18.16 28.52 3.99
C ALA A 86 -17.16 27.34 3.93
N GLY A 87 -17.55 26.14 4.36
CA GLY A 87 -16.72 24.93 4.27
C GLY A 87 -16.44 24.52 2.82
N ILE A 88 -17.50 24.49 2.01
CA ILE A 88 -17.38 24.19 0.57
C ILE A 88 -16.52 25.25 -0.15
N LEU A 89 -16.77 26.53 0.13
CA LEU A 89 -16.03 27.62 -0.51
C LEU A 89 -14.55 27.56 -0.14
N ARG A 90 -14.23 27.31 1.14
CA ARG A 90 -12.85 27.09 1.60
C ARG A 90 -12.21 25.93 0.89
N ALA A 91 -12.87 24.76 0.83
CA ALA A 91 -12.35 23.57 0.15
C ALA A 91 -12.10 23.83 -1.34
N VAL A 92 -13.02 24.54 -2.03
CA VAL A 92 -12.85 24.90 -3.45
C VAL A 92 -11.65 25.84 -3.63
N ILE A 93 -11.52 26.89 -2.81
CA ILE A 93 -10.41 27.84 -2.91
C ILE A 93 -9.08 27.13 -2.69
N LEU A 94 -8.97 26.29 -1.66
CA LEU A 94 -7.77 25.54 -1.35
C LEU A 94 -7.45 24.51 -2.46
N THR A 95 -8.46 23.83 -3.01
CA THR A 95 -8.31 22.90 -4.13
C THR A 95 -7.75 23.61 -5.38
N VAL A 96 -8.30 24.78 -5.74
CA VAL A 96 -7.80 25.59 -6.85
C VAL A 96 -6.35 26.05 -6.58
N GLY A 97 -6.06 26.44 -5.33
CA GLY A 97 -4.71 26.81 -4.89
C GLY A 97 -3.73 25.64 -5.04
N GLU A 98 -4.10 24.43 -4.63
CA GLU A 98 -3.25 23.24 -4.74
C GLU A 98 -3.02 22.83 -6.20
N VAL A 99 -4.04 22.93 -7.06
CA VAL A 99 -3.91 22.74 -8.52
C VAL A 99 -2.88 23.72 -9.09
N GLY A 100 -3.01 25.01 -8.75
CA GLY A 100 -2.07 26.04 -9.19
C GLY A 100 -0.64 25.80 -8.72
N LYS A 101 -0.50 25.40 -7.46
CA LYS A 101 0.79 25.05 -6.81
C LYS A 101 1.44 23.86 -7.51
N GLU A 102 0.68 22.77 -7.77
CA GLU A 102 1.21 21.60 -8.46
C GLU A 102 1.69 21.93 -9.87
N LEU A 103 0.88 22.62 -10.66
CA LEU A 103 1.27 23.03 -12.02
C LEU A 103 2.52 23.92 -12.02
N PHE A 104 2.64 24.80 -11.03
CA PHE A 104 3.83 25.64 -10.87
C PHE A 104 5.06 24.82 -10.50
N GLN A 105 4.93 23.90 -9.53
CA GLN A 105 6.01 23.03 -9.05
C GLN A 105 6.49 22.09 -10.17
N ALA A 106 5.57 21.44 -10.89
CA ALA A 106 5.91 20.58 -12.03
C ALA A 106 6.69 21.35 -13.10
N ARG A 107 6.20 22.56 -13.49
CA ARG A 107 6.92 23.43 -14.45
C ARG A 107 8.28 23.87 -13.91
N ARG A 108 8.39 24.17 -12.63
CA ARG A 108 9.65 24.56 -11.98
C ARG A 108 10.67 23.43 -12.03
N GLN A 109 10.27 22.16 -11.76
CA GLN A 109 11.15 21.00 -11.87
C GLN A 109 11.65 20.81 -13.31
N VAL A 110 10.78 20.91 -14.32
CA VAL A 110 11.17 20.84 -15.73
C VAL A 110 12.17 21.95 -16.08
N ARG A 111 11.85 23.21 -15.70
CA ARG A 111 12.70 24.37 -15.99
C ARG A 111 14.08 24.29 -15.32
N ARG A 112 14.13 23.70 -14.12
CA ARG A 112 15.38 23.53 -13.36
C ARG A 112 16.11 22.24 -13.69
N ARG A 113 15.59 21.43 -14.62
CA ARG A 113 16.12 20.11 -14.99
C ARG A 113 16.39 19.24 -13.78
N VAL A 114 15.41 19.21 -12.84
CA VAL A 114 15.49 18.37 -11.65
C VAL A 114 15.31 16.92 -12.09
N GLU A 115 16.23 16.04 -11.72
CA GLU A 115 16.20 14.61 -11.98
C GLU A 115 16.46 13.84 -10.66
N PRO A 116 15.90 12.61 -10.50
CA PRO A 116 14.89 11.98 -11.37
C PRO A 116 13.54 12.70 -11.29
N ARG A 117 12.73 12.57 -12.33
CA ARG A 117 11.34 13.07 -12.36
C ARG A 117 10.47 12.23 -13.26
N ILE A 118 9.16 12.20 -12.98
CA ILE A 118 8.12 11.63 -13.82
C ILE A 118 7.19 12.74 -14.33
N HIS A 119 6.30 12.39 -15.25
CA HIS A 119 5.31 13.33 -15.76
C HIS A 119 4.23 13.61 -14.70
N ARG A 120 4.13 14.85 -14.23
CA ARG A 120 3.19 15.32 -13.21
C ARG A 120 2.14 16.23 -13.84
N GLY A 121 1.24 15.64 -14.65
CA GLY A 121 0.20 16.38 -15.36
C GLY A 121 -1.12 15.60 -15.42
N GLY A 122 -2.14 16.23 -16.06
CA GLY A 122 -3.43 15.57 -16.25
C GLY A 122 -4.15 15.26 -14.95
N ALA A 123 -4.58 14.02 -14.79
CA ALA A 123 -5.39 13.58 -13.66
C ALA A 123 -4.65 13.57 -12.31
N TYR A 124 -3.33 13.46 -12.29
CA TYR A 124 -2.54 13.57 -11.06
C TYR A 124 -2.76 14.89 -10.31
N VAL A 125 -2.88 16.00 -11.05
CA VAL A 125 -3.14 17.32 -10.44
C VAL A 125 -4.46 17.35 -9.69
N ALA A 126 -5.50 16.72 -10.26
CA ALA A 126 -6.82 16.59 -9.60
C ALA A 126 -6.77 15.64 -8.41
N LEU A 127 -6.04 14.53 -8.55
CA LEU A 127 -5.81 13.56 -7.47
C LEU A 127 -5.19 14.25 -6.26
N ARG A 128 -4.05 14.90 -6.45
CA ARG A 128 -3.34 15.62 -5.40
C ARG A 128 -4.22 16.67 -4.70
N ALA A 129 -5.00 17.42 -5.45
CA ALA A 129 -5.89 18.42 -4.86
C ALA A 129 -7.00 17.78 -4.01
N ALA A 130 -7.54 16.64 -4.44
CA ALA A 130 -8.56 15.91 -3.71
C ALA A 130 -8.00 15.28 -2.42
N THR A 131 -6.82 14.68 -2.46
CA THR A 131 -6.21 14.03 -1.29
C THR A 131 -5.69 15.03 -0.26
N ASN A 132 -4.87 16.01 -0.68
CA ASN A 132 -4.15 16.89 0.22
C ASN A 132 -5.00 18.00 0.87
N VAL A 133 -6.15 18.30 0.29
CA VAL A 133 -7.00 19.38 0.83
C VAL A 133 -8.30 18.81 1.37
N PHE A 134 -9.06 18.20 0.47
CA PHE A 134 -10.43 17.81 0.79
C PHE A 134 -10.45 16.63 1.77
N LEU A 135 -9.69 15.56 1.48
CA LEU A 135 -9.72 14.36 2.30
C LEU A 135 -9.09 14.62 3.68
N ARG A 136 -8.01 15.40 3.75
CA ARG A 136 -7.39 15.78 5.02
C ARG A 136 -8.35 16.57 5.92
N ASP A 137 -8.98 17.63 5.41
CA ASP A 137 -9.93 18.43 6.19
C ASP A 137 -11.13 17.59 6.64
N LEU A 138 -11.60 16.68 5.77
CA LEU A 138 -12.67 15.73 6.11
C LEU A 138 -12.24 14.77 7.20
N ASN A 139 -11.03 14.19 7.11
CA ASN A 139 -10.50 13.29 8.12
C ASN A 139 -10.42 13.95 9.49
N VAL A 140 -9.92 15.19 9.57
CA VAL A 140 -9.90 15.95 10.83
C VAL A 140 -11.32 16.11 11.41
N ALA A 141 -12.30 16.47 10.56
CA ALA A 141 -13.68 16.62 11.01
C ALA A 141 -14.27 15.31 11.53
N LEU A 142 -13.99 14.18 10.88
CA LEU A 142 -14.46 12.85 11.29
C LEU A 142 -13.76 12.38 12.60
N VAL A 143 -12.47 12.66 12.76
CA VAL A 143 -11.74 12.38 14.01
C VAL A 143 -12.36 13.16 15.16
N VAL A 144 -12.54 14.47 15.00
CA VAL A 144 -13.17 15.31 16.03
C VAL A 144 -14.57 14.82 16.38
N GLU A 145 -15.37 14.43 15.39
CA GLU A 145 -16.70 13.86 15.64
C GLU A 145 -16.63 12.56 16.44
N ALA A 146 -15.70 11.65 16.10
CA ALA A 146 -15.49 10.41 16.85
C ALA A 146 -15.06 10.69 18.30
N MET A 147 -14.17 11.68 18.52
CA MET A 147 -13.78 12.14 19.85
C MET A 147 -14.97 12.69 20.65
N MET A 148 -15.81 13.50 20.02
CA MET A 148 -17.01 14.08 20.67
C MET A 148 -18.07 13.02 21.00
N ARG A 149 -18.11 11.91 20.28
CA ARG A 149 -18.94 10.73 20.61
C ARG A 149 -18.34 9.90 21.75
N GLY A 150 -17.07 10.09 22.08
CA GLY A 150 -16.37 9.36 23.11
C GLY A 150 -15.90 7.97 22.69
N SER A 151 -15.65 7.76 21.41
CA SER A 151 -15.09 6.49 20.91
C SER A 151 -13.79 6.14 21.63
N THR A 152 -13.55 4.86 21.92
CA THR A 152 -12.41 4.38 22.71
C THR A 152 -11.09 4.49 21.96
N SER A 153 -11.11 4.19 20.66
CA SER A 153 -9.96 4.24 19.78
C SER A 153 -10.36 4.77 18.40
N ILE A 154 -9.49 5.56 17.79
CA ILE A 154 -9.73 6.16 16.47
C ILE A 154 -8.48 5.95 15.65
N TYR A 155 -8.61 5.28 14.52
CA TYR A 155 -7.52 5.07 13.57
C TYR A 155 -7.86 5.79 12.27
N VAL A 156 -6.99 6.71 11.86
CA VAL A 156 -7.18 7.54 10.66
C VAL A 156 -5.92 7.53 9.82
N ASP A 157 -6.08 7.42 8.51
CA ASP A 157 -4.99 7.49 7.54
C ASP A 157 -4.95 8.85 6.84
N PHE A 158 -3.74 9.43 6.75
CA PHE A 158 -3.43 10.67 6.05
C PHE A 158 -2.39 10.40 4.98
N VAL A 159 -2.80 10.36 3.74
CA VAL A 159 -1.96 9.96 2.58
C VAL A 159 -1.17 11.11 1.95
N ASP A 160 -1.28 12.33 2.47
CA ASP A 160 -0.73 13.56 1.88
C ASP A 160 0.74 13.46 1.45
N TYR A 161 1.62 13.06 2.37
CA TYR A 161 3.06 12.99 2.13
C TYR A 161 3.41 11.87 1.16
N ASP A 162 2.85 10.69 1.38
CA ASP A 162 3.16 9.50 0.58
C ASP A 162 2.87 9.74 -0.90
N GLU A 163 1.66 10.22 -1.20
CA GLU A 163 1.22 10.53 -2.55
C GLU A 163 2.12 11.55 -3.27
N ILE A 164 2.53 12.61 -2.57
CA ILE A 164 3.41 13.61 -3.15
C ILE A 164 4.81 13.04 -3.35
N ALA A 165 5.31 12.28 -2.39
CA ALA A 165 6.65 11.72 -2.42
C ALA A 165 6.83 10.71 -3.55
N HIS A 166 5.82 9.89 -3.86
CA HIS A 166 5.81 9.00 -5.02
C HIS A 166 6.10 9.74 -6.33
N HIS A 167 5.53 10.91 -6.52
CA HIS A 167 5.61 11.64 -7.79
C HIS A 167 6.69 12.72 -7.82
N ALA A 168 6.95 13.40 -6.69
CA ALA A 168 7.90 14.49 -6.62
C ALA A 168 9.30 14.05 -6.18
N GLY A 169 9.39 12.98 -5.40
CA GLY A 169 10.59 12.50 -4.73
C GLY A 169 10.56 12.79 -3.22
N VAL A 170 11.05 11.83 -2.44
CA VAL A 170 10.92 11.73 -0.97
C VAL A 170 11.41 13.00 -0.24
N THR A 171 12.58 13.52 -0.61
CA THR A 171 13.23 14.66 0.06
C THR A 171 13.00 16.00 -0.65
N ARG A 172 12.11 16.03 -1.63
CA ARG A 172 11.82 17.28 -2.35
C ARG A 172 11.03 18.25 -1.48
N ALA A 173 11.26 19.53 -1.72
CA ALA A 173 10.57 20.60 -0.97
C ALA A 173 9.04 20.50 -1.06
N GLU A 174 8.52 19.97 -2.16
CA GLU A 174 7.12 19.70 -2.38
C GLU A 174 6.56 18.64 -1.42
N SER A 175 7.29 17.54 -1.24
CA SER A 175 6.93 16.43 -0.36
C SER A 175 7.06 16.83 1.11
N LEU A 176 8.17 17.48 1.46
CA LEU A 176 8.39 17.99 2.82
C LEU A 176 7.34 19.04 3.22
N ALA A 177 6.82 19.80 2.25
CA ALA A 177 5.77 20.77 2.52
C ALA A 177 4.41 20.12 2.90
N ALA A 178 4.21 18.83 2.62
CA ALA A 178 3.01 18.11 3.07
C ALA A 178 2.96 17.97 4.60
N PHE A 179 4.13 17.87 5.25
CA PHE A 179 4.21 17.79 6.71
C PHE A 179 3.63 19.03 7.43
N TYR A 180 3.70 20.22 6.81
CA TYR A 180 3.00 21.39 7.39
C TYR A 180 1.48 21.20 7.45
N GLY A 181 0.92 20.54 6.41
CA GLY A 181 -0.51 20.24 6.40
C GLY A 181 -0.90 19.17 7.42
N LEU A 182 -0.05 18.17 7.63
CA LEU A 182 -0.23 17.16 8.66
C LEU A 182 -0.07 17.76 10.07
N ASP A 183 0.91 18.65 10.29
CA ASP A 183 1.09 19.38 11.53
C ASP A 183 -0.14 20.25 11.88
N ASP A 184 -0.72 20.94 10.89
CA ASP A 184 -1.96 21.68 11.08
C ASP A 184 -3.15 20.79 11.43
N ALA A 185 -3.24 19.59 10.83
CA ALA A 185 -4.26 18.60 11.17
C ALA A 185 -4.11 18.10 12.60
N LEU A 186 -2.88 17.72 13.00
CA LEU A 186 -2.57 17.30 14.38
C LEU A 186 -2.86 18.40 15.37
N ARG A 187 -2.43 19.65 15.10
CA ARG A 187 -2.72 20.80 15.96
C ARG A 187 -4.22 21.01 16.17
N SER A 188 -5.02 20.78 15.13
CA SER A 188 -6.48 20.90 15.23
C SER A 188 -7.07 19.82 16.15
N ILE A 189 -6.54 18.60 16.10
CA ILE A 189 -6.94 17.49 16.98
C ILE A 189 -6.48 17.79 18.43
N GLU A 190 -5.24 18.21 18.62
CA GLU A 190 -4.68 18.57 19.94
C GLU A 190 -5.49 19.68 20.61
N GLN A 191 -5.90 20.71 19.87
CA GLN A 191 -6.76 21.77 20.41
C GLN A 191 -8.08 21.24 20.97
N VAL A 192 -8.66 20.21 20.35
CA VAL A 192 -9.88 19.57 20.89
C VAL A 192 -9.56 18.79 22.16
N ILE A 193 -8.43 18.10 22.21
CA ILE A 193 -7.96 17.39 23.42
C ILE A 193 -7.75 18.39 24.57
N GLU A 194 -6.99 19.44 24.34
CA GLU A 194 -6.65 20.48 25.33
C GLU A 194 -7.88 21.25 25.83
N SER A 195 -8.89 21.44 24.98
CA SER A 195 -10.12 22.13 25.34
C SER A 195 -10.96 21.38 26.39
N GLY A 196 -10.73 20.06 26.54
CA GLY A 196 -11.48 19.20 27.44
C GLY A 196 -12.97 19.07 27.13
N VAL A 197 -13.39 19.41 25.90
CA VAL A 197 -14.82 19.31 25.48
C VAL A 197 -15.22 17.89 25.14
N ALA A 198 -14.26 17.03 24.78
CA ALA A 198 -14.53 15.63 24.52
C ALA A 198 -14.89 14.88 25.82
N PRO A 199 -15.82 13.89 25.79
CA PRO A 199 -16.27 13.18 26.98
C PRO A 199 -15.19 12.32 27.66
N ARG A 200 -14.04 12.12 26.99
CA ARG A 200 -12.85 11.43 27.53
C ARG A 200 -11.56 12.10 27.07
N HIS A 201 -10.48 11.84 27.79
CA HIS A 201 -9.15 12.25 27.39
C HIS A 201 -8.62 11.32 26.27
N TYR A 202 -7.89 11.88 25.31
CA TYR A 202 -7.26 11.14 24.22
C TYR A 202 -5.76 11.37 24.22
N GLU A 203 -5.03 10.31 23.89
CA GLU A 203 -3.61 10.35 23.62
C GLU A 203 -3.38 10.10 22.11
N VAL A 204 -2.39 10.74 21.54
CA VAL A 204 -2.07 10.64 20.12
C VAL A 204 -0.87 9.73 19.93
N VAL A 205 -1.03 8.74 19.06
CA VAL A 205 0.06 7.88 18.57
C VAL A 205 0.17 8.06 17.06
N LEU A 206 1.38 8.38 16.57
CA LEU A 206 1.65 8.48 15.13
C LEU A 206 2.38 7.23 14.68
N VAL A 207 1.89 6.63 13.61
CA VAL A 207 2.47 5.43 12.98
C VAL A 207 2.62 5.73 11.50
N SER A 208 3.79 5.48 10.93
CA SER A 208 3.88 5.31 9.47
C SER A 208 3.86 3.81 9.16
N ASP A 209 3.15 3.42 8.14
CA ASP A 209 3.06 2.03 7.66
C ASP A 209 4.38 1.55 7.05
N HIS A 210 5.12 2.44 6.40
CA HIS A 210 6.45 2.21 5.82
C HIS A 210 7.24 3.53 5.77
N GLY A 211 8.50 3.44 5.39
CA GLY A 211 9.27 4.57 4.89
C GLY A 211 9.22 4.60 3.35
N GLN A 212 9.98 5.50 2.72
CA GLN A 212 10.13 5.53 1.28
C GLN A 212 11.59 5.64 0.87
N SER A 213 11.94 4.99 -0.24
CA SER A 213 13.19 5.17 -0.97
C SER A 213 12.91 5.91 -2.28
N GLN A 214 13.93 6.44 -2.93
CA GLN A 214 13.75 7.19 -4.18
C GLN A 214 14.78 6.80 -5.24
N GLY A 215 14.53 7.20 -6.47
CA GLY A 215 15.47 7.07 -7.56
C GLY A 215 14.80 7.26 -8.92
N ALA A 216 15.60 7.21 -9.99
CA ALA A 216 15.07 7.11 -11.34
C ALA A 216 14.38 5.76 -11.53
N THR A 217 13.24 5.73 -12.25
CA THR A 217 12.51 4.49 -12.48
C THR A 217 13.38 3.47 -13.23
N PHE A 218 13.03 2.19 -13.11
CA PHE A 218 13.76 1.14 -13.81
C PHE A 218 13.78 1.38 -15.33
N ARG A 219 12.65 1.81 -15.90
CA ARG A 219 12.55 2.19 -17.31
C ARG A 219 13.44 3.39 -17.66
N GLN A 220 13.54 4.40 -16.79
CA GLN A 220 14.41 5.55 -17.04
C GLN A 220 15.88 5.18 -17.02
N ARG A 221 16.29 4.23 -16.16
CA ARG A 221 17.69 3.80 -16.05
C ARG A 221 18.11 2.83 -17.15
N TYR A 222 17.22 1.91 -17.54
CA TYR A 222 17.57 0.76 -18.38
C TYR A 222 16.84 0.72 -19.73
N GLY A 223 15.90 1.64 -19.98
CA GLY A 223 15.20 1.78 -21.27
C GLY A 223 14.03 0.84 -21.48
N HIS A 224 13.76 -0.09 -20.56
CA HIS A 224 12.67 -1.06 -20.61
C HIS A 224 12.08 -1.30 -19.21
N SER A 225 10.86 -1.82 -19.15
CA SER A 225 10.23 -2.25 -17.90
C SER A 225 10.66 -3.66 -17.52
N LEU A 226 10.33 -4.08 -16.27
CA LEU A 226 10.52 -5.48 -15.83
C LEU A 226 9.73 -6.45 -16.72
N GLU A 227 8.48 -6.10 -17.07
CA GLU A 227 7.65 -6.89 -17.99
C GLU A 227 8.31 -7.06 -19.35
N GLU A 228 8.80 -5.98 -19.94
CA GLU A 228 9.49 -6.02 -21.25
C GLU A 228 10.76 -6.85 -21.18
N LEU A 229 11.53 -6.78 -20.10
CA LEU A 229 12.69 -7.61 -19.87
C LEU A 229 12.32 -9.10 -19.84
N ILE A 230 11.29 -9.46 -19.09
CA ILE A 230 10.82 -10.86 -19.00
C ILE A 230 10.31 -11.33 -20.37
N ARG A 231 9.47 -10.53 -21.04
CA ARG A 231 8.89 -10.88 -22.35
C ARG A 231 9.93 -11.17 -23.42
N GLN A 232 11.08 -10.50 -23.38
CA GLN A 232 12.19 -10.75 -24.33
C GLN A 232 12.84 -12.14 -24.17
N HIS A 233 12.58 -12.84 -23.06
CA HIS A 233 13.16 -14.12 -22.72
C HIS A 233 12.11 -15.24 -22.63
N LEU A 234 10.91 -14.98 -23.14
CA LEU A 234 9.85 -15.96 -23.28
C LEU A 234 9.76 -16.44 -24.73
N ASP A 235 9.18 -17.61 -24.92
CA ASP A 235 8.94 -18.15 -26.24
C ASP A 235 7.89 -17.34 -27.02
N ASP A 236 7.99 -17.34 -28.35
CA ASP A 236 7.04 -16.68 -29.25
C ASP A 236 5.61 -17.19 -29.01
N GLY A 237 4.71 -16.27 -28.67
CA GLY A 237 3.29 -16.58 -28.49
C GLY A 237 2.84 -16.64 -27.01
N GLN A 238 3.74 -16.59 -26.06
CA GLN A 238 3.35 -16.51 -24.64
C GLN A 238 2.85 -15.11 -24.28
N SER A 239 1.75 -15.09 -23.55
CA SER A 239 1.09 -13.85 -23.10
C SER A 239 1.57 -13.42 -21.73
N VAL A 240 1.86 -12.13 -21.56
CA VAL A 240 2.24 -11.55 -20.27
C VAL A 240 1.24 -10.46 -19.91
N ALA A 241 0.55 -10.65 -18.78
CA ALA A 241 -0.22 -9.58 -18.15
C ALA A 241 0.68 -8.76 -17.25
N ALA A 242 0.67 -7.45 -17.40
CA ALA A 242 1.41 -6.55 -16.54
C ALA A 242 0.46 -5.71 -15.68
N ALA A 243 0.82 -5.54 -14.40
CA ALA A 243 0.18 -4.63 -13.50
C ALA A 243 1.26 -3.75 -12.84
N THR A 244 1.68 -2.72 -13.57
CA THR A 244 2.75 -1.79 -13.18
C THR A 244 2.27 -0.34 -13.10
N ASN A 245 0.95 -0.10 -13.17
CA ASN A 245 0.38 1.23 -13.13
C ASN A 245 0.14 1.67 -11.68
N ASP A 246 0.30 2.97 -11.44
CA ASP A 246 0.00 3.63 -10.17
C ASP A 246 -1.53 3.61 -9.91
N VAL A 247 -2.01 2.50 -9.34
CA VAL A 247 -3.42 2.31 -8.96
C VAL A 247 -3.61 2.64 -7.48
N GLU A 248 -2.55 2.58 -6.68
CA GLU A 248 -2.56 2.82 -5.24
C GLU A 248 -3.00 4.24 -4.92
N ALA A 249 -2.40 5.23 -5.57
CA ALA A 249 -2.68 6.65 -5.43
C ALA A 249 -4.17 7.03 -5.62
N TRP A 250 -4.92 6.26 -6.41
CA TRP A 250 -6.34 6.50 -6.65
C TRP A 250 -7.28 5.90 -5.61
N GLY A 251 -6.76 5.08 -4.67
CA GLY A 251 -7.56 4.44 -3.64
C GLY A 251 -8.43 5.41 -2.84
N PRO A 252 -7.86 6.47 -2.22
CA PRO A 252 -8.62 7.44 -1.43
C PRO A 252 -9.69 8.19 -2.23
N VAL A 253 -9.42 8.51 -3.51
CA VAL A 253 -10.39 9.19 -4.38
C VAL A 253 -11.51 8.25 -4.79
N ASN A 254 -11.20 6.99 -5.12
CA ASN A 254 -12.20 5.98 -5.42
C ASN A 254 -13.11 5.72 -4.23
N LEU A 255 -12.55 5.71 -3.03
CA LEU A 255 -13.27 5.60 -1.78
C LEU A 255 -14.29 6.74 -1.61
N LEU A 256 -13.83 7.99 -1.76
CA LEU A 256 -14.69 9.17 -1.67
C LEU A 256 -15.80 9.18 -2.73
N LEU A 257 -15.46 8.91 -3.99
CA LEU A 257 -16.43 8.85 -5.09
C LEU A 257 -17.44 7.71 -4.91
N GLY A 258 -17.00 6.55 -4.43
CA GLY A 258 -17.85 5.41 -4.11
C GLY A 258 -18.88 5.77 -3.04
N GLN A 259 -18.48 6.49 -2.00
CA GLN A 259 -19.40 6.94 -0.96
C GLN A 259 -20.35 8.02 -1.41
N LEU A 260 -19.85 9.03 -2.14
CA LEU A 260 -20.69 10.10 -2.69
C LEU A 260 -21.75 9.55 -3.64
N SER A 261 -21.43 8.55 -4.45
CA SER A 261 -22.37 7.94 -5.40
C SER A 261 -23.55 7.22 -4.74
N ARG A 262 -23.40 6.81 -3.48
CA ARG A 262 -24.45 6.09 -2.70
C ARG A 262 -25.43 7.03 -2.01
N GLN A 263 -25.12 8.32 -1.94
CA GLN A 263 -26.03 9.30 -1.32
C GLN A 263 -27.15 9.72 -2.27
N ASP A 264 -28.39 9.76 -1.78
CA ASP A 264 -29.55 10.29 -2.48
C ASP A 264 -29.59 11.85 -2.46
N SER A 265 -28.44 12.46 -2.75
CA SER A 265 -28.27 13.91 -2.80
C SER A 265 -28.02 14.38 -4.23
N VAL A 266 -28.07 15.70 -4.45
CA VAL A 266 -27.75 16.32 -5.76
C VAL A 266 -26.30 15.97 -6.15
N SER A 267 -25.38 15.97 -5.18
CA SER A 267 -23.98 15.56 -5.36
C SER A 267 -23.87 14.08 -5.73
N GLY A 268 -24.65 13.20 -5.10
CA GLY A 268 -24.69 11.77 -5.43
C GLY A 268 -25.20 11.52 -6.85
N ARG A 269 -26.23 12.26 -7.30
CA ARG A 269 -26.75 12.18 -8.69
C ARG A 269 -25.76 12.68 -9.72
N LEU A 270 -25.01 13.75 -9.44
CA LEU A 270 -23.95 14.25 -10.30
C LEU A 270 -22.78 13.24 -10.37
N THR A 271 -22.38 12.68 -9.25
CA THR A 271 -21.32 11.66 -9.17
C THR A 271 -21.73 10.39 -9.91
N LYS A 272 -22.97 9.91 -9.74
CA LYS A 272 -23.51 8.79 -10.52
C LYS A 272 -23.45 9.06 -12.03
N ARG A 273 -23.72 10.29 -12.47
CA ARG A 273 -23.68 10.66 -13.89
C ARG A 273 -22.26 10.72 -14.47
N VAL A 274 -21.26 11.05 -13.64
CA VAL A 274 -19.85 11.03 -14.01
C VAL A 274 -19.29 9.60 -14.03
N ILE A 275 -19.83 8.72 -13.17
CA ILE A 275 -19.40 7.32 -13.04
C ILE A 275 -20.23 6.39 -13.96
N SER A 276 -21.46 6.75 -14.38
CA SER A 276 -22.42 5.89 -15.08
C SER A 276 -21.96 5.35 -16.43
N ASP A 277 -20.91 5.91 -17.03
CA ASP A 277 -20.26 5.37 -18.24
C ASP A 277 -19.11 4.39 -17.93
N ARG A 278 -18.92 3.98 -16.66
CA ARG A 278 -17.83 3.12 -16.22
C ARG A 278 -18.38 2.03 -15.32
N ASP A 279 -17.74 0.88 -15.38
CA ASP A 279 -17.98 -0.21 -14.43
C ASP A 279 -17.83 0.33 -12.98
N PRO A 280 -18.85 0.17 -12.11
CA PRO A 280 -18.81 0.65 -10.72
C PRO A 280 -17.67 0.03 -9.90
N GLU A 281 -17.10 -1.11 -10.33
CA GLU A 281 -15.99 -1.81 -9.72
C GLU A 281 -14.63 -1.45 -10.34
N ALA A 282 -14.61 -0.69 -11.46
CA ALA A 282 -13.38 -0.25 -12.08
C ALA A 282 -12.80 0.98 -11.35
N PRO A 283 -11.52 0.99 -11.01
CA PRO A 283 -10.88 2.16 -10.41
C PRO A 283 -10.95 3.36 -11.35
N VAL A 284 -11.22 4.54 -10.82
CA VAL A 284 -11.22 5.80 -11.56
C VAL A 284 -9.78 6.25 -11.79
N ALA A 285 -9.02 5.49 -12.55
CA ALA A 285 -7.70 5.91 -13.02
C ALA A 285 -7.82 6.50 -14.44
N PRO A 286 -6.99 7.49 -14.82
CA PRO A 286 -6.91 7.93 -16.21
C PRO A 286 -6.56 6.75 -17.10
N ARG A 287 -7.26 6.62 -18.22
CA ARG A 287 -6.89 5.65 -19.25
C ARG A 287 -5.55 6.10 -19.85
N GLY A 288 -4.44 5.57 -19.33
CA GLY A 288 -3.17 5.58 -20.05
C GLY A 288 -3.31 4.73 -21.33
N ALA A 289 -2.44 4.96 -22.31
CA ALA A 289 -2.46 4.23 -23.58
C ALA A 289 -2.40 2.69 -23.42
N ASP A 290 -1.93 2.21 -22.26
CA ASP A 290 -1.80 0.79 -21.92
C ASP A 290 -3.08 0.17 -21.33
N ALA A 291 -4.05 0.98 -20.90
CA ALA A 291 -5.36 0.49 -20.40
C ALA A 291 -6.21 -0.19 -21.50
N LYS A 292 -5.85 -0.02 -22.77
CA LYS A 292 -6.53 -0.69 -23.88
C LYS A 292 -6.25 -2.20 -23.98
N ARG A 293 -5.23 -2.72 -23.28
CA ARG A 293 -4.90 -4.16 -23.27
C ARG A 293 -5.40 -4.91 -22.04
N SER A 294 -5.84 -4.21 -20.99
CA SER A 294 -6.41 -4.85 -19.79
C SER A 294 -7.90 -5.19 -19.91
N ALA A 295 -8.54 -4.85 -21.00
CA ALA A 295 -9.94 -5.11 -21.29
C ALA A 295 -10.09 -5.85 -22.62
N GLY A 296 -9.23 -6.83 -22.87
CA GLY A 296 -9.41 -7.80 -23.94
C GLY A 296 -10.32 -8.92 -23.47
N ASP A 297 -11.35 -9.16 -24.25
CA ASP A 297 -12.40 -10.17 -24.13
C ASP A 297 -11.88 -11.63 -24.30
N ASP A 298 -10.75 -11.99 -23.67
CA ASP A 298 -10.31 -13.38 -23.58
C ASP A 298 -10.32 -13.78 -22.10
N ASP A 299 -11.29 -14.61 -21.74
CA ASP A 299 -11.53 -15.18 -20.39
C ASP A 299 -10.39 -16.09 -19.88
N ALA A 300 -9.30 -16.24 -20.62
CA ALA A 300 -8.15 -17.03 -20.19
C ALA A 300 -7.10 -16.12 -19.50
N PRO A 301 -6.62 -16.49 -18.31
CA PRO A 301 -5.52 -15.78 -17.66
C PRO A 301 -4.28 -15.84 -18.59
N ALA A 302 -3.52 -14.75 -18.67
CA ALA A 302 -2.25 -14.73 -19.37
C ALA A 302 -1.31 -15.83 -18.85
N ASP A 303 -0.34 -16.27 -19.64
CA ASP A 303 0.60 -17.32 -19.22
C ASP A 303 1.42 -16.87 -18.03
N LEU A 304 1.85 -15.61 -18.03
CA LEU A 304 2.55 -14.99 -16.92
C LEU A 304 1.85 -13.69 -16.46
N THR A 305 1.88 -13.47 -15.16
CA THR A 305 1.47 -12.20 -14.56
C THR A 305 2.68 -11.54 -13.88
N VAL A 306 3.02 -10.32 -14.30
CA VAL A 306 4.10 -9.53 -13.74
C VAL A 306 3.50 -8.34 -12.99
N VAL A 307 3.83 -8.21 -11.71
CA VAL A 307 3.33 -7.13 -10.83
C VAL A 307 4.51 -6.34 -10.28
N GLY A 308 4.50 -5.03 -10.47
CA GLY A 308 5.38 -4.11 -9.75
C GLY A 308 4.72 -3.61 -8.47
N SER A 309 5.51 -3.45 -7.42
CA SER A 309 5.17 -2.75 -6.17
C SER A 309 6.42 -2.01 -5.72
N GLY A 310 6.52 -0.73 -6.10
CA GLY A 310 7.74 0.03 -5.96
C GLY A 310 8.92 -0.63 -6.68
N ASN A 311 9.98 -0.93 -5.95
CA ASN A 311 11.16 -1.62 -6.47
C ASN A 311 11.16 -3.14 -6.22
N LEU A 312 10.02 -3.71 -5.81
CA LEU A 312 9.77 -5.14 -5.76
C LEU A 312 8.90 -5.56 -6.97
N GLY A 313 9.33 -6.58 -7.69
CA GLY A 313 8.55 -7.26 -8.72
C GLY A 313 8.16 -8.66 -8.27
N GLY A 314 6.95 -9.07 -8.61
CA GLY A 314 6.48 -10.44 -8.48
C GLY A 314 6.12 -11.01 -9.85
N VAL A 315 6.55 -12.24 -10.13
CA VAL A 315 6.21 -12.96 -11.34
C VAL A 315 5.48 -14.26 -10.98
N TRP A 316 4.30 -14.45 -11.56
CA TRP A 316 3.49 -15.65 -11.41
C TRP A 316 3.33 -16.33 -12.76
N PHE A 317 3.60 -17.62 -12.83
CA PHE A 317 3.23 -18.47 -13.94
C PHE A 317 1.75 -18.83 -13.76
N SER A 318 0.87 -18.03 -14.34
CA SER A 318 -0.56 -17.97 -14.03
C SER A 318 -1.33 -19.24 -14.39
N GLN A 319 -0.79 -20.06 -15.30
CA GLN A 319 -1.36 -21.34 -15.72
C GLN A 319 -1.09 -22.47 -14.72
N HIS A 320 -0.22 -22.25 -13.72
CA HIS A 320 0.14 -23.27 -12.74
C HIS A 320 -0.61 -23.05 -11.42
N GLY A 321 -1.27 -24.09 -10.94
CA GLY A 321 -2.06 -24.06 -9.70
C GLY A 321 -1.23 -23.99 -8.43
N THR A 322 0.09 -24.31 -8.51
CA THR A 322 1.04 -24.26 -7.39
C THR A 322 2.22 -23.38 -7.75
N ARG A 323 2.94 -22.92 -6.72
CA ARG A 323 4.19 -22.17 -6.90
C ARG A 323 5.24 -23.08 -7.51
N LEU A 324 5.91 -22.59 -8.56
CA LEU A 324 6.99 -23.30 -9.25
C LEU A 324 8.30 -23.20 -8.45
N THR A 325 9.13 -24.23 -8.58
CA THR A 325 10.52 -24.22 -8.09
C THR A 325 11.46 -23.62 -9.15
N ALA A 326 12.70 -23.31 -8.75
CA ALA A 326 13.73 -22.85 -9.68
C ALA A 326 13.98 -23.88 -10.79
N GLU A 327 13.94 -25.17 -10.45
CA GLU A 327 14.12 -26.27 -11.37
C GLU A 327 12.98 -26.35 -12.40
N ASP A 328 11.72 -26.12 -11.94
CA ASP A 328 10.55 -26.08 -12.83
C ASP A 328 10.64 -24.87 -13.78
N ILE A 329 11.04 -23.69 -13.25
CA ILE A 329 11.18 -22.47 -14.04
C ILE A 329 12.27 -22.64 -15.11
N GLU A 330 13.44 -23.19 -14.75
CA GLU A 330 14.52 -23.46 -15.71
C GLU A 330 14.14 -24.51 -16.75
N ALA A 331 13.31 -25.49 -16.39
CA ALA A 331 12.79 -26.47 -17.36
C ALA A 331 11.82 -25.85 -18.37
N LEU A 332 11.00 -24.87 -17.93
CA LEU A 332 10.04 -24.18 -18.78
C LEU A 332 10.69 -23.05 -19.59
N HIS A 333 11.59 -22.30 -18.99
CA HIS A 333 12.23 -21.10 -19.55
C HIS A 333 13.73 -21.10 -19.25
N PRO A 334 14.52 -21.90 -20.00
CA PRO A 334 15.96 -22.04 -19.76
C PRO A 334 16.69 -20.69 -19.77
N GLY A 335 17.41 -20.41 -18.71
CA GLY A 335 18.23 -19.20 -18.56
C GLY A 335 17.48 -17.94 -18.08
N LEU A 336 16.16 -17.97 -17.89
CA LEU A 336 15.39 -16.81 -17.43
C LEU A 336 15.91 -16.29 -16.06
N LEU A 337 16.10 -17.19 -15.09
CA LEU A 337 16.61 -16.81 -13.78
C LEU A 337 18.01 -16.20 -13.84
N GLY A 338 18.86 -16.76 -14.67
CA GLY A 338 20.22 -16.26 -14.91
C GLY A 338 20.24 -14.87 -15.53
N VAL A 339 19.38 -14.60 -16.50
CA VAL A 339 19.24 -13.28 -17.12
C VAL A 339 18.74 -12.23 -16.13
N LEU A 340 17.73 -12.56 -15.35
CA LEU A 340 17.21 -11.66 -14.31
C LEU A 340 18.28 -11.36 -13.26
N ALA A 341 18.95 -12.38 -12.73
CA ALA A 341 19.97 -12.22 -11.70
C ALA A 341 21.22 -11.45 -12.21
N ALA A 342 21.55 -11.58 -13.49
CA ALA A 342 22.70 -10.88 -14.11
C ALA A 342 22.39 -9.46 -14.58
N HIS A 343 21.12 -9.04 -14.59
CA HIS A 343 20.74 -7.72 -15.09
C HIS A 343 21.26 -6.60 -14.15
N PRO A 344 21.95 -5.57 -14.68
CA PRO A 344 22.62 -4.55 -13.84
C PRO A 344 21.66 -3.71 -12.98
N GLY A 345 20.38 -3.72 -13.27
CA GLY A 345 19.33 -3.04 -12.50
C GLY A 345 18.64 -3.91 -11.46
N ILE A 346 18.97 -5.18 -11.38
CA ILE A 346 18.39 -6.13 -10.43
C ILE A 346 19.43 -6.43 -9.35
N GLY A 347 19.06 -6.23 -8.09
CA GLY A 347 19.92 -6.51 -6.95
C GLY A 347 19.95 -8.00 -6.64
N PHE A 348 18.77 -8.61 -6.64
CA PHE A 348 18.62 -10.06 -6.45
C PHE A 348 17.25 -10.54 -6.94
N VAL A 349 17.18 -11.85 -7.12
CA VAL A 349 15.96 -12.60 -7.42
C VAL A 349 15.78 -13.65 -6.34
N VAL A 350 14.56 -13.88 -5.81
CA VAL A 350 14.29 -14.97 -4.88
C VAL A 350 13.32 -15.96 -5.49
N VAL A 351 13.68 -17.23 -5.47
CA VAL A 351 12.90 -18.35 -5.97
C VAL A 351 12.86 -19.48 -4.94
N MET A 352 11.86 -20.34 -5.06
CA MET A 352 11.81 -21.57 -4.26
C MET A 352 12.63 -22.67 -4.93
N THR A 353 13.29 -23.47 -4.13
CA THR A 353 13.92 -24.76 -4.55
C THR A 353 13.29 -25.89 -3.75
N GLY A 354 13.67 -27.12 -4.04
CA GLY A 354 13.25 -28.27 -3.24
C GLY A 354 13.69 -28.22 -1.76
N SER A 355 14.69 -27.37 -1.43
CA SER A 355 15.22 -27.19 -0.06
C SER A 355 14.74 -25.90 0.62
N GLY A 356 14.06 -25.00 -0.09
CA GLY A 356 13.58 -23.73 0.44
C GLY A 356 13.91 -22.54 -0.48
N PRO A 357 13.72 -21.30 0.01
CA PRO A 357 13.99 -20.10 -0.77
C PRO A 357 15.49 -19.86 -0.96
N VAL A 358 15.87 -19.45 -2.17
CA VAL A 358 17.25 -19.09 -2.53
C VAL A 358 17.24 -17.72 -3.20
N ALA A 359 18.15 -16.84 -2.77
CA ALA A 359 18.43 -15.58 -3.43
C ALA A 359 19.55 -15.75 -4.46
N LEU A 360 19.30 -15.26 -5.68
CA LEU A 360 20.22 -15.29 -6.82
C LEU A 360 20.64 -13.86 -7.14
N GLY A 361 21.92 -13.61 -7.27
CA GLY A 361 22.47 -12.33 -7.73
C GLY A 361 23.51 -12.54 -8.82
N ALA A 362 23.97 -11.45 -9.42
CA ALA A 362 24.92 -11.47 -10.53
C ALA A 362 26.26 -12.18 -10.20
N ALA A 363 26.68 -12.14 -8.93
CA ALA A 363 27.99 -12.65 -8.50
C ALA A 363 27.91 -13.75 -7.44
N GLY A 364 26.73 -14.26 -7.10
CA GLY A 364 26.59 -15.34 -6.14
C GLY A 364 25.16 -15.64 -5.74
N THR A 365 25.02 -16.59 -4.84
CA THR A 365 23.74 -17.09 -4.34
C THR A 365 23.74 -17.20 -2.83
N HIS A 366 22.57 -17.09 -2.21
CA HIS A 366 22.37 -17.27 -0.78
C HIS A 366 21.18 -18.20 -0.54
N ASP A 367 21.43 -19.40 -0.01
CA ASP A 367 20.38 -20.30 0.48
C ASP A 367 19.83 -19.77 1.80
N LEU A 368 18.60 -19.28 1.79
CA LEU A 368 17.99 -18.58 2.93
C LEU A 368 17.56 -19.54 4.06
N THR A 369 17.49 -20.83 3.78
CA THR A 369 17.16 -21.86 4.77
C THR A 369 18.40 -22.29 5.55
N THR A 370 19.50 -22.52 4.85
CA THR A 370 20.75 -23.02 5.45
C THR A 370 21.72 -21.92 5.81
N GLY A 371 21.54 -20.71 5.24
CA GLY A 371 22.47 -19.59 5.37
C GLY A 371 23.75 -19.74 4.54
N VAL A 372 23.82 -20.73 3.65
CA VAL A 372 25.00 -20.96 2.80
C VAL A 372 25.06 -19.93 1.69
N VAL A 373 26.18 -19.22 1.60
CA VAL A 373 26.48 -18.26 0.54
C VAL A 373 27.55 -18.83 -0.40
N VAL A 374 27.30 -18.78 -1.70
CA VAL A 374 28.28 -19.12 -2.73
C VAL A 374 28.55 -17.86 -3.55
N GLY A 375 29.79 -17.44 -3.63
CA GLY A 375 30.18 -16.16 -4.24
C GLY A 375 29.91 -14.96 -3.34
N GLN A 376 29.38 -13.87 -3.90
CA GLN A 376 28.98 -12.70 -3.13
C GLN A 376 27.53 -12.83 -2.67
N ASP A 377 27.26 -12.50 -1.41
CA ASP A 377 25.90 -12.51 -0.89
C ASP A 377 25.05 -11.40 -1.57
N PRO A 378 24.03 -11.77 -2.35
CA PRO A 378 23.18 -10.79 -3.04
C PRO A 378 22.31 -9.96 -2.09
N LEU A 379 22.08 -10.42 -0.86
CA LEU A 379 21.27 -9.72 0.14
C LEU A 379 22.06 -8.76 1.02
N ALA A 380 23.39 -8.87 1.05
CA ALA A 380 24.25 -8.06 1.93
C ALA A 380 24.02 -6.54 1.81
N PRO A 381 23.80 -5.94 0.62
CA PRO A 381 23.54 -4.50 0.50
C PRO A 381 22.19 -4.05 1.08
N PHE A 382 21.24 -4.97 1.29
CA PHE A 382 19.85 -4.67 1.67
C PHE A 382 19.61 -4.71 3.19
N GLY A 383 20.63 -4.99 3.95
CA GLY A 383 20.57 -4.96 5.40
C GLY A 383 20.38 -6.33 6.04
N PRO A 384 20.53 -6.39 7.36
CA PRO A 384 20.59 -7.66 8.09
C PRO A 384 19.23 -8.36 8.23
N ASP A 385 18.13 -7.67 8.00
CA ASP A 385 16.78 -8.23 8.12
C ASP A 385 16.31 -8.91 6.82
N ALA A 386 17.00 -8.63 5.69
CA ALA A 386 16.61 -9.08 4.34
C ALA A 386 16.38 -10.60 4.22
N VAL A 387 17.23 -11.41 4.88
CA VAL A 387 17.09 -12.87 4.88
C VAL A 387 15.80 -13.28 5.58
N GLY A 388 15.56 -12.78 6.79
CA GLY A 388 14.36 -13.07 7.57
C GLY A 388 13.10 -12.64 6.88
N ASP A 389 13.11 -11.45 6.27
CA ASP A 389 11.98 -10.89 5.53
C ASP A 389 11.61 -11.78 4.33
N PHE A 390 12.59 -12.21 3.53
CA PHE A 390 12.31 -13.08 2.38
C PHE A 390 11.98 -14.52 2.76
N VAL A 391 12.53 -15.06 3.85
CA VAL A 391 12.07 -16.33 4.41
C VAL A 391 10.59 -16.21 4.78
N HIS A 392 10.20 -15.15 5.49
CA HIS A 392 8.83 -14.93 5.93
C HIS A 392 7.86 -14.80 4.74
N VAL A 393 8.12 -13.88 3.79
CA VAL A 393 7.19 -13.67 2.67
C VAL A 393 7.14 -14.84 1.71
N SER A 394 8.18 -15.67 1.69
CA SER A 394 8.20 -16.92 0.91
C SER A 394 7.26 -17.98 1.45
N THR A 395 6.82 -17.88 2.71
CA THR A 395 5.80 -18.79 3.30
C THR A 395 4.37 -18.46 2.85
N PHE A 396 4.13 -17.31 2.23
CA PHE A 396 2.79 -16.90 1.87
C PHE A 396 2.21 -17.76 0.75
N ALA A 397 0.95 -18.17 0.90
CA ALA A 397 0.26 -19.06 -0.04
C ALA A 397 0.19 -18.52 -1.48
N ASN A 398 0.11 -17.19 -1.63
CA ASN A 398 0.06 -16.51 -2.92
C ASN A 398 1.38 -15.81 -3.27
N ALA A 399 2.50 -16.21 -2.65
CA ALA A 399 3.81 -15.72 -3.03
C ALA A 399 4.06 -15.94 -4.54
N PRO A 400 4.75 -15.02 -5.23
CA PRO A 400 5.13 -15.21 -6.63
C PRO A 400 6.09 -16.39 -6.79
N ASP A 401 6.18 -16.87 -8.00
CA ASP A 401 7.17 -17.87 -8.38
C ASP A 401 8.57 -17.27 -8.35
N ILE A 402 8.68 -16.01 -8.79
CA ILE A 402 9.92 -15.23 -8.76
C ILE A 402 9.66 -13.88 -8.09
N TYR A 403 10.40 -13.59 -7.02
CA TYR A 403 10.56 -12.22 -6.53
C TYR A 403 11.74 -11.57 -7.25
N VAL A 404 11.60 -10.32 -7.63
CA VAL A 404 12.67 -9.51 -8.24
C VAL A 404 12.78 -8.22 -7.46
N ASN A 405 13.94 -7.94 -6.83
CA ASN A 405 14.19 -6.66 -6.17
C ASN A 405 15.20 -5.85 -6.99
N SER A 406 14.92 -4.58 -7.22
CA SER A 406 15.86 -3.75 -7.97
C SER A 406 17.17 -3.51 -7.21
N LEU A 407 18.20 -3.11 -7.92
CA LEU A 407 19.49 -2.75 -7.33
C LEU A 407 19.31 -1.57 -6.37
N TYR A 408 19.96 -1.63 -5.23
CA TYR A 408 20.15 -0.53 -4.30
C TYR A 408 21.56 0.06 -4.48
N ASP A 409 21.63 1.37 -4.73
CA ASP A 409 22.88 2.12 -4.75
C ASP A 409 23.11 2.77 -3.37
N PRO A 410 24.02 2.26 -2.54
CA PRO A 410 24.25 2.80 -1.20
C PRO A 410 25.01 4.16 -1.22
N VAL A 411 25.61 4.54 -2.32
CA VAL A 411 26.34 5.82 -2.44
C VAL A 411 25.34 6.96 -2.69
N LEU A 412 24.38 6.72 -3.58
CA LEU A 412 23.32 7.68 -3.89
C LEU A 412 22.10 7.56 -2.97
N ASP A 413 22.01 6.46 -2.20
CA ASP A 413 20.84 6.04 -1.42
C ASP A 413 19.58 5.96 -2.30
N GLU A 414 19.72 5.29 -3.46
CA GLU A 414 18.69 5.20 -4.47
C GLU A 414 18.36 3.75 -4.84
N VAL A 415 17.09 3.52 -5.18
CA VAL A 415 16.57 2.31 -5.82
C VAL A 415 15.94 2.67 -7.17
N ALA A 416 15.51 1.67 -7.94
CA ALA A 416 14.79 1.90 -9.20
C ALA A 416 13.42 1.25 -9.14
N ALA A 417 12.36 2.03 -9.02
CA ALA A 417 11.00 1.51 -9.05
C ALA A 417 10.67 0.85 -10.39
N PHE A 418 9.98 -0.30 -10.34
CA PHE A 418 9.43 -0.96 -11.54
C PHE A 418 8.16 -0.26 -12.05
N GLU A 419 7.57 0.59 -11.22
CA GLU A 419 6.48 1.49 -11.55
C GLU A 419 7.02 2.88 -11.93
N GLU A 420 6.17 3.73 -12.50
CA GLU A 420 6.54 5.12 -12.84
C GLU A 420 6.47 6.03 -11.62
N LEU A 421 7.29 5.72 -10.61
CA LEU A 421 7.37 6.41 -9.31
C LEU A 421 8.81 6.85 -9.03
N VAL A 422 8.99 8.10 -8.57
CA VAL A 422 10.31 8.62 -8.12
C VAL A 422 10.58 8.22 -6.67
N GLY A 423 9.59 8.39 -5.78
CA GLY A 423 9.59 7.80 -4.44
C GLY A 423 8.84 6.48 -4.47
N CYS A 424 9.32 5.46 -3.79
CA CYS A 424 8.68 4.15 -3.79
C CYS A 424 8.95 3.36 -2.51
N HIS A 425 8.11 2.36 -2.29
CA HIS A 425 8.21 1.36 -1.23
C HIS A 425 7.71 -0.01 -1.75
N GLY A 426 7.83 -1.06 -0.94
CA GLY A 426 7.36 -2.41 -1.25
C GLY A 426 8.50 -3.42 -1.42
N GLY A 427 9.72 -2.97 -1.75
CA GLY A 427 10.92 -3.80 -1.80
C GLY A 427 11.91 -3.50 -0.67
N LEU A 428 13.16 -3.89 -0.89
CA LEU A 428 14.28 -3.62 0.01
C LEU A 428 15.23 -2.58 -0.60
N GLY A 429 16.00 -1.93 0.28
CA GLY A 429 17.00 -0.91 -0.04
C GLY A 429 16.57 0.49 0.36
N GLY A 430 17.47 1.23 1.00
CA GLY A 430 17.23 2.59 1.50
C GLY A 430 16.33 2.64 2.74
N TRP A 431 15.46 3.65 2.79
CA TRP A 431 14.65 3.97 3.97
C TRP A 431 13.25 3.35 4.00
N GLN A 432 12.81 2.70 2.94
CA GLN A 432 11.45 2.18 2.81
C GLN A 432 11.05 1.16 3.89
N THR A 433 12.00 0.44 4.46
CA THR A 433 11.76 -0.54 5.53
C THR A 433 11.89 0.06 6.94
N ARG A 434 11.94 1.40 7.06
CA ARG A 434 12.15 2.10 8.33
C ARG A 434 10.97 3.02 8.66
N PRO A 435 9.81 2.46 9.04
CA PRO A 435 8.70 3.24 9.54
C PRO A 435 9.01 3.86 10.90
N LEU A 436 8.20 4.83 11.31
CA LEU A 436 8.29 5.46 12.62
C LEU A 436 7.06 5.14 13.47
N LEU A 437 7.28 5.12 14.79
CA LEU A 437 6.23 5.10 15.80
C LEU A 437 6.54 6.19 16.83
N VAL A 438 5.63 7.16 16.95
CA VAL A 438 5.72 8.21 17.97
C VAL A 438 4.57 8.04 18.96
N HIS A 439 4.87 8.03 20.23
CA HIS A 439 3.91 7.80 21.31
C HIS A 439 4.14 8.77 22.48
N PRO A 440 3.18 8.92 23.40
CA PRO A 440 3.34 9.75 24.59
C PRO A 440 4.60 9.40 25.38
N ALA A 441 5.34 10.39 25.83
CA ALA A 441 6.62 10.20 26.52
C ALA A 441 6.52 9.38 27.80
N GLY A 442 5.34 9.36 28.44
CA GLY A 442 5.07 8.57 29.65
C GLY A 442 4.80 7.08 29.36
N TRP A 443 4.66 6.69 28.11
CA TRP A 443 4.43 5.28 27.72
C TRP A 443 5.76 4.60 27.44
N SER A 444 5.78 3.29 27.59
CA SER A 444 6.93 2.45 27.23
C SER A 444 6.54 1.43 26.16
N VAL A 445 7.49 1.15 25.30
CA VAL A 445 7.44 -0.03 24.44
C VAL A 445 7.85 -1.24 25.26
N ASP A 446 7.15 -2.36 25.10
CA ASP A 446 7.39 -3.57 25.88
C ASP A 446 8.66 -4.27 25.42
N ALA A 447 9.54 -4.58 26.37
CA ALA A 447 10.86 -5.11 26.07
C ALA A 447 10.84 -6.48 25.35
N ASP A 448 9.80 -7.29 25.60
CA ASP A 448 9.62 -8.59 24.93
C ASP A 448 9.15 -8.48 23.46
N LEU A 449 8.76 -7.29 23.02
CA LEU A 449 8.43 -7.00 21.63
C LEU A 449 9.60 -6.40 20.84
N LEU A 450 10.70 -6.09 21.52
CA LEU A 450 11.89 -5.54 20.88
C LEU A 450 12.80 -6.66 20.39
N ASP A 451 13.34 -6.49 19.19
CA ASP A 451 14.40 -7.34 18.66
C ASP A 451 15.74 -7.12 19.42
N GLU A 452 16.77 -7.89 19.09
CA GLU A 452 18.11 -7.78 19.67
C GLU A 452 18.76 -6.39 19.47
N ARG A 453 18.25 -5.59 18.53
CA ARG A 453 18.69 -4.22 18.24
C ARG A 453 17.81 -3.16 18.90
N GLY A 454 16.86 -3.56 19.75
CA GLY A 454 15.96 -2.67 20.45
C GLY A 454 14.89 -2.03 19.54
N ARG A 455 14.45 -2.72 18.47
CA ARG A 455 13.46 -2.23 17.52
C ARG A 455 12.20 -3.09 17.53
N LEU A 456 11.05 -2.51 17.28
CA LEU A 456 9.86 -3.24 16.88
C LEU A 456 10.05 -3.70 15.43
N HIS A 457 10.13 -5.01 15.19
CA HIS A 457 10.28 -5.58 13.87
C HIS A 457 8.97 -6.26 13.44
N GLY A 458 8.47 -5.88 12.27
CA GLY A 458 7.22 -6.39 11.70
C GLY A 458 5.95 -5.66 12.17
N ALA A 459 4.98 -5.54 11.29
CA ALA A 459 3.72 -4.86 11.56
C ALA A 459 2.88 -5.56 12.65
N ASP A 460 3.01 -6.88 12.77
CA ASP A 460 2.35 -7.67 13.82
C ASP A 460 2.87 -7.31 15.22
N THR A 461 4.16 -7.00 15.34
CA THR A 461 4.77 -6.57 16.61
C THR A 461 4.29 -5.18 17.01
N VAL A 462 4.19 -4.25 16.04
CA VAL A 462 3.60 -2.93 16.26
C VAL A 462 2.13 -3.08 16.68
N HIS A 463 1.37 -3.91 15.97
CA HIS A 463 -0.04 -4.19 16.31
C HIS A 463 -0.17 -4.69 17.76
N ARG A 464 0.66 -5.67 18.18
CA ARG A 464 0.67 -6.17 19.56
C ARG A 464 0.95 -5.07 20.58
N GLN A 465 1.89 -4.17 20.27
CA GLN A 465 2.17 -3.03 21.15
C GLN A 465 0.98 -2.08 21.28
N LEU A 466 0.30 -1.75 20.17
CA LEU A 466 -0.90 -0.91 20.19
C LEU A 466 -2.03 -1.56 20.99
N VAL A 467 -2.25 -2.86 20.83
CA VAL A 467 -3.24 -3.63 21.61
C VAL A 467 -2.93 -3.55 23.11
N ARG A 468 -1.67 -3.78 23.52
CA ARG A 468 -1.27 -3.69 24.93
C ARG A 468 -1.44 -2.31 25.52
N TRP A 469 -1.26 -1.25 24.74
CA TRP A 469 -1.57 0.11 25.22
C TRP A 469 -3.07 0.29 25.42
N LEU A 470 -3.93 -0.22 24.54
CA LEU A 470 -5.39 -0.20 24.73
C LEU A 470 -5.82 -0.99 25.98
N GLU A 471 -5.20 -2.13 26.26
CA GLU A 471 -5.42 -2.94 27.48
C GLU A 471 -5.06 -2.14 28.75
N ARG A 472 -3.89 -1.49 28.75
CA ARG A 472 -3.45 -0.64 29.88
C ARG A 472 -4.37 0.57 30.14
N LEU A 473 -4.99 1.08 29.08
CA LEU A 473 -5.98 2.13 29.18
C LEU A 473 -7.38 1.63 29.59
N GLY A 474 -7.55 0.31 29.72
CA GLY A 474 -8.84 -0.29 30.06
C GLY A 474 -9.86 -0.27 28.92
N HIS A 475 -9.41 -0.10 27.70
CA HIS A 475 -10.25 -0.05 26.50
C HIS A 475 -10.33 -1.39 25.78
N ARG A 476 -9.64 -2.40 26.29
CA ARG A 476 -9.68 -3.77 25.77
C ARG A 476 -9.54 -4.73 26.93
N GLN A 477 -10.27 -5.86 26.88
CA GLN A 477 -10.12 -6.94 27.87
C GLN A 477 -8.95 -7.84 27.44
N ASP A 478 -8.21 -8.37 28.44
CA ASP A 478 -7.03 -9.23 28.25
C ASP A 478 -7.28 -10.30 27.19
N LEU A 479 -6.52 -10.21 26.13
CA LEU A 479 -6.34 -11.31 25.19
C LEU A 479 -5.19 -12.15 25.71
N THR A 480 -5.47 -13.40 26.11
CA THR A 480 -4.40 -14.34 26.48
C THR A 480 -3.32 -14.35 25.40
N PRO A 481 -2.03 -14.26 25.76
CA PRO A 481 -0.91 -14.04 24.81
C PRO A 481 -0.70 -15.12 23.75
N ASP A 482 -1.36 -16.26 23.86
CA ASP A 482 -0.99 -17.48 23.12
C ASP A 482 -1.88 -17.81 21.90
N ALA A 483 -2.73 -16.91 21.43
CA ALA A 483 -3.71 -17.25 20.39
C ALA A 483 -3.39 -16.73 18.98
N VAL A 484 -2.18 -16.28 18.70
CA VAL A 484 -1.74 -15.94 17.32
C VAL A 484 -0.82 -17.03 16.79
N ALA A 485 -1.34 -18.25 16.70
CA ALA A 485 -0.82 -19.19 15.72
C ALA A 485 -1.36 -18.78 14.35
N PRO A 486 -0.53 -18.73 13.30
CA PRO A 486 -1.03 -18.50 11.95
C PRO A 486 -2.05 -19.59 11.63
N VAL A 487 -3.30 -19.18 11.40
CA VAL A 487 -4.34 -20.10 10.95
C VAL A 487 -3.91 -20.63 9.58
N PRO A 488 -3.64 -21.93 9.43
CA PRO A 488 -3.36 -22.49 8.12
C PRO A 488 -4.63 -22.32 7.27
N LEU A 489 -4.52 -21.63 6.15
CA LEU A 489 -5.61 -21.48 5.22
C LEU A 489 -6.04 -22.86 4.74
N PRO A 490 -7.34 -23.20 4.76
CA PRO A 490 -7.81 -24.45 4.19
C PRO A 490 -7.46 -24.51 2.71
N VAL A 491 -6.77 -25.55 2.29
CA VAL A 491 -6.25 -25.81 0.94
C VAL A 491 -7.36 -26.19 -0.05
N SER A 492 -8.61 -26.32 0.38
CA SER A 492 -9.73 -26.73 -0.48
C SER A 492 -10.92 -25.79 -0.33
N LEU A 493 -11.29 -25.18 -1.47
CA LEU A 493 -12.64 -24.66 -1.65
C LEU A 493 -13.59 -25.85 -1.80
N PRO A 494 -14.80 -25.81 -1.23
CA PRO A 494 -15.82 -26.79 -1.59
C PRO A 494 -16.13 -26.63 -3.08
N THR A 495 -15.96 -27.70 -3.85
CA THR A 495 -16.52 -27.83 -5.20
C THR A 495 -18.03 -27.74 -5.05
N GLY A 496 -18.61 -26.59 -5.45
CA GLY A 496 -20.06 -26.46 -5.53
C GLY A 496 -20.60 -27.41 -6.60
N GLU A 497 -21.51 -28.26 -6.19
CA GLU A 497 -22.50 -28.88 -7.07
C GLU A 497 -23.54 -27.82 -7.50
#